data_f72848247ac0918b6f6db1bb08d792c2
#
_entry.id   f72848247ac0918b6f6db1bb08d792c2
#
_cell.length_a   1.000
_cell.length_b   1.000
_cell.length_c   1.000
_cell.angle_alpha   90.00
_cell.angle_beta   90.00
_cell.angle_gamma   90.00
#
_symmetry.space_group_name_H-M   'P 1'
#
loop_
_entity.id
_entity.type
_entity.pdbx_description
1 polymer ?
#
loop_
_entity_poly.entity_id
_entity_poly.type
_entity_poly.pdbx_seq_one_letter_code
_entity_poly.pdbx_strand_id
1 'polypeptide(L)'
;MLILYFFLQGQTVKSGSKVVVNWNNRLPPGLAYVMLSRAERLEDIYITGRFDPDKIKCIPEALAEAKRLDEISLTNLQRDEEDMDLAFKFAFVNIRSLAKNFEYLEKDETMLQHETIFVTETWRDPNFQQTPDLKGYISAFANKGRGKGVAVFFKKDASIETCEETLFQFVKFKTDNNTIFCIYLSKGCDFKQVVHSLKN
;
A
#
# COMPACT_ATOMS: atom_id res chain seq x y z
N MET A 1 5.03 -15.54 -25.89
CA MET A 1 3.58 -15.27 -25.83
C MET A 1 3.11 -15.64 -24.43
N LEU A 2 2.80 -14.66 -23.61
CA LEU A 2 2.43 -14.89 -22.21
C LEU A 2 0.93 -14.68 -22.06
N ILE A 3 0.18 -15.75 -21.78
CA ILE A 3 -1.24 -15.67 -21.43
C ILE A 3 -1.33 -15.50 -19.93
N LEU A 4 -1.60 -14.28 -19.47
CA LEU A 4 -1.60 -13.92 -18.04
C LEU A 4 -3.03 -13.71 -17.56
N TYR A 5 -3.66 -14.71 -16.99
CA TYR A 5 -5.02 -14.60 -16.48
C TYR A 5 -5.13 -14.07 -15.04
N PHE A 6 -4.10 -14.17 -14.18
CA PHE A 6 -4.26 -13.82 -12.74
C PHE A 6 -3.03 -13.27 -12.01
N PHE A 7 -1.88 -13.08 -12.63
CA PHE A 7 -0.64 -12.78 -11.90
C PHE A 7 -0.19 -11.31 -11.90
N LEU A 8 -0.89 -10.41 -12.61
CA LEU A 8 -0.46 -9.01 -12.75
C LEU A 8 -1.33 -8.00 -11.97
N GLN A 9 -1.95 -8.42 -10.88
CA GLN A 9 -2.69 -7.47 -10.04
C GLN A 9 -1.72 -6.41 -9.48
N GLY A 10 -1.92 -5.15 -9.86
CA GLY A 10 -1.06 -4.03 -9.46
C GLY A 10 0.23 -3.85 -10.27
N GLN A 11 0.47 -4.64 -11.34
CA GLN A 11 1.65 -4.48 -12.21
C GLN A 11 1.26 -3.99 -13.60
N THR A 12 2.03 -3.05 -14.14
CA THR A 12 1.92 -2.61 -15.54
C THR A 12 3.01 -3.31 -16.36
N VAL A 13 2.63 -3.80 -17.54
CA VAL A 13 3.56 -4.43 -18.47
C VAL A 13 4.29 -3.34 -19.25
N LYS A 14 5.62 -3.37 -19.18
CA LYS A 14 6.46 -2.35 -19.82
C LYS A 14 6.24 -2.29 -21.33
N SER A 15 6.40 -1.12 -21.90
CA SER A 15 6.38 -0.87 -23.35
C SER A 15 7.28 -1.85 -24.12
N GLY A 16 6.80 -2.34 -25.26
CA GLY A 16 7.47 -3.36 -26.08
C GLY A 16 7.13 -4.80 -25.70
N SER A 17 6.43 -5.02 -24.59
CA SER A 17 5.87 -6.32 -24.24
C SER A 17 4.41 -6.40 -24.64
N LYS A 18 3.98 -7.53 -25.21
CA LYS A 18 2.60 -7.70 -25.69
C LYS A 18 1.68 -8.22 -24.61
N VAL A 19 0.55 -7.56 -24.42
CA VAL A 19 -0.55 -8.00 -23.57
C VAL A 19 -1.63 -8.63 -24.43
N VAL A 20 -1.85 -9.93 -24.29
CA VAL A 20 -2.91 -10.63 -25.03
C VAL A 20 -4.13 -10.81 -24.13
N VAL A 21 -5.23 -10.17 -24.49
CA VAL A 21 -6.50 -10.23 -23.78
C VAL A 21 -7.44 -11.20 -24.52
N ASN A 22 -7.79 -12.31 -23.87
CA ASN A 22 -8.79 -13.23 -24.43
C ASN A 22 -10.19 -12.74 -24.08
N TRP A 23 -10.86 -12.13 -25.05
CA TRP A 23 -12.21 -11.59 -24.91
C TRP A 23 -13.25 -12.68 -25.12
N ASN A 24 -13.86 -13.13 -24.06
CA ASN A 24 -14.90 -14.17 -24.11
C ASN A 24 -16.18 -13.74 -23.38
N ASN A 25 -17.25 -14.50 -23.59
CA ASN A 25 -18.57 -14.19 -23.02
C ASN A 25 -18.65 -14.32 -21.50
N ARG A 26 -17.66 -14.90 -20.84
CA ARG A 26 -17.59 -15.10 -19.38
C ARG A 26 -16.76 -14.06 -18.65
N LEU A 27 -16.36 -12.99 -19.34
CA LEU A 27 -15.58 -11.93 -18.73
C LEU A 27 -16.42 -11.17 -17.69
N PRO A 28 -16.08 -11.19 -16.41
CA PRO A 28 -16.81 -10.46 -15.39
C PRO A 28 -16.75 -8.94 -15.63
N PRO A 29 -17.77 -8.18 -15.21
CA PRO A 29 -17.72 -6.72 -15.22
C PRO A 29 -16.49 -6.21 -14.47
N GLY A 30 -15.87 -5.15 -14.97
CA GLY A 30 -14.65 -4.56 -14.40
C GLY A 30 -13.34 -5.29 -14.75
N LEU A 31 -13.36 -6.61 -15.00
CA LEU A 31 -12.13 -7.35 -15.35
C LEU A 31 -11.55 -6.90 -16.68
N ALA A 32 -12.41 -6.54 -17.64
CA ALA A 32 -12.00 -5.97 -18.92
C ALA A 32 -11.10 -4.74 -18.73
N TYR A 33 -11.51 -3.81 -17.88
CA TYR A 33 -10.72 -2.64 -17.54
C TYR A 33 -9.36 -3.03 -16.92
N VAL A 34 -9.38 -3.95 -15.94
CA VAL A 34 -8.14 -4.40 -15.29
C VAL A 34 -7.17 -5.01 -16.29
N MET A 35 -7.64 -5.80 -17.25
CA MET A 35 -6.79 -6.41 -18.27
C MET A 35 -6.23 -5.37 -19.25
N LEU A 36 -7.04 -4.47 -19.75
CA LEU A 36 -6.62 -3.43 -20.69
C LEU A 36 -5.65 -2.43 -20.04
N SER A 37 -5.87 -2.08 -18.76
CA SER A 37 -5.01 -1.17 -18.01
C SER A 37 -3.63 -1.75 -17.63
N ARG A 38 -3.36 -3.02 -18.00
CA ARG A 38 -2.04 -3.62 -17.75
C ARG A 38 -0.99 -3.24 -18.78
N ALA A 39 -1.39 -2.79 -19.95
CA ALA A 39 -0.44 -2.32 -20.97
C ALA A 39 -0.15 -0.82 -20.79
N GLU A 40 1.09 -0.45 -20.96
CA GLU A 40 1.52 0.95 -20.94
C GLU A 40 1.06 1.69 -22.20
N ARG A 41 0.95 0.99 -23.35
CA ARG A 41 0.55 1.54 -24.63
C ARG A 41 -0.54 0.72 -25.28
N LEU A 42 -1.42 1.38 -26.03
CA LEU A 42 -2.52 0.73 -26.75
C LEU A 42 -2.02 -0.23 -27.83
N GLU A 43 -0.93 0.09 -28.49
CA GLU A 43 -0.29 -0.74 -29.52
C GLU A 43 0.28 -2.07 -29.00
N ASP A 44 0.47 -2.18 -27.70
CA ASP A 44 0.93 -3.40 -27.04
C ASP A 44 -0.23 -4.33 -26.66
N ILE A 45 -1.49 -3.93 -26.88
CA ILE A 45 -2.69 -4.72 -26.57
C ILE A 45 -3.16 -5.52 -27.80
N TYR A 46 -3.31 -6.81 -27.62
CA TYR A 46 -3.87 -7.72 -28.60
C TYR A 46 -5.11 -8.39 -28.02
N ILE A 47 -6.25 -8.26 -28.70
CA ILE A 47 -7.51 -8.85 -28.29
C ILE A 47 -7.79 -10.08 -29.13
N THR A 48 -8.01 -11.23 -28.49
CA THR A 48 -8.48 -12.45 -29.13
C THR A 48 -9.95 -12.69 -28.77
N GLY A 49 -10.74 -13.18 -29.73
CA GLY A 49 -12.18 -13.34 -29.58
C GLY A 49 -12.97 -12.14 -30.10
N ARG A 50 -14.28 -12.16 -29.88
CA ARG A 50 -15.17 -11.07 -30.34
C ARG A 50 -15.18 -9.96 -29.29
N PHE A 51 -14.59 -8.84 -29.64
CA PHE A 51 -14.59 -7.64 -28.78
C PHE A 51 -16.01 -7.09 -28.62
N ASP A 52 -16.41 -6.87 -27.38
CA ASP A 52 -17.69 -6.31 -27.00
C ASP A 52 -17.44 -5.14 -26.02
N PRO A 53 -17.59 -3.87 -26.48
CA PRO A 53 -17.37 -2.69 -25.65
C PRO A 53 -18.29 -2.62 -24.43
N ASP A 54 -19.49 -3.22 -24.53
CA ASP A 54 -20.46 -3.22 -23.44
C ASP A 54 -19.99 -3.98 -22.21
N LYS A 55 -18.94 -4.78 -22.32
CA LYS A 55 -18.28 -5.46 -21.20
C LYS A 55 -17.27 -4.60 -20.46
N ILE A 56 -16.92 -3.41 -20.99
CA ILE A 56 -16.10 -2.42 -20.30
C ILE A 56 -17.01 -1.55 -19.41
N LYS A 57 -17.89 -2.16 -18.65
CA LYS A 57 -18.76 -1.42 -17.74
C LYS A 57 -18.17 -1.41 -16.32
N CYS A 58 -18.29 -0.27 -15.68
CA CYS A 58 -18.03 -0.16 -14.26
C CYS A 58 -19.12 -0.90 -13.49
N ILE A 59 -18.75 -1.54 -12.40
CA ILE A 59 -19.70 -2.13 -11.46
C ILE A 59 -20.45 -0.96 -10.80
N PRO A 60 -21.80 -0.97 -10.73
CA PRO A 60 -22.58 0.15 -10.20
C PRO A 60 -22.13 0.57 -8.78
N GLU A 61 -21.77 -0.39 -7.96
CA GLU A 61 -21.26 -0.17 -6.60
C GLU A 61 -19.93 0.58 -6.61
N ALA A 62 -19.04 0.26 -7.55
CA ALA A 62 -17.78 0.96 -7.71
C ALA A 62 -17.98 2.41 -8.19
N LEU A 63 -18.96 2.63 -9.06
CA LEU A 63 -19.32 3.98 -9.51
C LEU A 63 -19.94 4.82 -8.37
N ALA A 64 -20.79 4.21 -7.55
CA ALA A 64 -21.37 4.85 -6.38
C ALA A 64 -20.29 5.23 -5.36
N GLU A 65 -19.33 4.34 -5.13
CA GLU A 65 -18.20 4.60 -4.23
C GLU A 65 -17.27 5.69 -4.77
N ALA A 66 -16.98 5.70 -6.07
CA ALA A 66 -16.19 6.77 -6.68
C ALA A 66 -16.85 8.13 -6.48
N LYS A 67 -18.17 8.25 -6.70
CA LYS A 67 -18.92 9.48 -6.45
C LYS A 67 -18.86 9.90 -4.97
N ARG A 68 -19.02 8.94 -4.05
CA ARG A 68 -18.90 9.21 -2.61
C ARG A 68 -17.52 9.73 -2.24
N LEU A 69 -16.45 9.17 -2.83
CA LEU A 69 -15.09 9.64 -2.59
C LEU A 69 -14.85 11.04 -3.17
N ASP A 70 -15.39 11.33 -4.35
CA ASP A 70 -15.31 12.67 -4.95
C ASP A 70 -15.99 13.72 -4.07
N GLU A 71 -17.18 13.41 -3.53
CA GLU A 71 -17.91 14.30 -2.61
C GLU A 71 -17.12 14.56 -1.33
N ILE A 72 -16.51 13.53 -0.74
CA ILE A 72 -15.65 13.67 0.45
C ILE A 72 -14.39 14.48 0.12
N SER A 73 -13.78 14.25 -1.04
CA SER A 73 -12.59 14.99 -1.47
C SER A 73 -12.91 16.48 -1.61
N LEU A 74 -14.02 16.83 -2.24
CA LEU A 74 -14.47 18.22 -2.38
C LEU A 74 -14.74 18.87 -1.02
N THR A 75 -15.35 18.16 -0.09
CA THR A 75 -15.61 18.65 1.27
C THR A 75 -14.32 18.87 2.06
N ASN A 76 -13.33 18.00 1.88
CA ASN A 76 -12.03 18.11 2.56
C ASN A 76 -11.14 19.21 1.96
N LEU A 77 -11.29 19.56 0.68
CA LEU A 77 -10.58 20.68 0.07
C LEU A 77 -11.07 22.05 0.58
N GLN A 78 -12.23 22.10 1.22
CA GLN A 78 -12.78 23.31 1.85
C GLN A 78 -12.40 23.45 3.33
N ARG A 79 -11.60 22.52 3.90
CA ARG A 79 -11.01 22.74 5.23
C ARG A 79 -9.99 23.84 5.13
N ASP A 80 -10.20 24.86 5.94
CA ASP A 80 -9.35 26.06 6.01
C ASP A 80 -7.88 25.66 6.18
N GLU A 81 -6.98 26.38 5.50
CA GLU A 81 -5.52 26.16 5.57
C GLU A 81 -4.99 26.22 7.01
N GLU A 82 -5.69 26.89 7.93
CA GLU A 82 -5.36 26.96 9.36
C GLU A 82 -5.44 25.60 10.07
N ASP A 83 -6.33 24.68 9.64
CA ASP A 83 -6.40 23.32 10.19
C ASP A 83 -5.27 22.40 9.68
N MET A 84 -4.61 22.75 8.59
CA MET A 84 -3.54 21.94 8.01
C MET A 84 -2.21 22.03 8.80
N ASP A 85 -1.96 23.10 9.53
CA ASP A 85 -0.75 23.24 10.36
C ASP A 85 -0.77 22.35 11.61
N LEU A 86 -1.97 21.95 12.07
CA LEU A 86 -2.16 21.00 13.17
C LEU A 86 -2.23 19.53 12.71
N ALA A 87 -2.31 19.30 11.39
CA ALA A 87 -2.41 17.94 10.84
C ALA A 87 -1.09 17.19 11.02
N PHE A 88 -1.17 15.98 11.59
CA PHE A 88 -0.02 15.09 11.67
C PHE A 88 0.39 14.63 10.25
N LYS A 89 1.54 15.12 9.78
CA LYS A 89 2.07 14.82 8.45
C LYS A 89 3.01 13.60 8.52
N PHE A 90 2.65 12.54 7.83
CA PHE A 90 3.47 11.32 7.76
C PHE A 90 3.55 10.78 6.34
N ALA A 91 4.60 10.02 6.07
CA ALA A 91 4.72 9.22 4.87
C ALA A 91 4.45 7.75 5.17
N PHE A 92 3.98 7.01 4.16
CA PHE A 92 3.77 5.57 4.22
C PHE A 92 4.36 4.89 2.99
N VAL A 93 5.10 3.80 3.19
CA VAL A 93 5.68 3.02 2.10
C VAL A 93 5.63 1.52 2.37
N ASN A 94 5.26 0.74 1.35
CA ASN A 94 5.50 -0.70 1.31
C ASN A 94 6.85 -0.94 0.62
N ILE A 95 7.88 -1.24 1.42
CA ILE A 95 9.28 -1.25 0.94
C ILE A 95 9.69 -2.59 0.31
N ARG A 96 8.93 -3.66 0.52
CA ARG A 96 9.24 -5.01 -0.02
C ARG A 96 10.70 -5.42 0.23
N SER A 97 11.10 -5.54 1.47
CA SER A 97 12.46 -5.78 1.98
C SER A 97 13.25 -4.50 2.24
N LEU A 98 13.32 -4.17 3.53
CA LEU A 98 14.07 -3.00 3.99
C LEU A 98 15.57 -3.14 3.69
N ALA A 99 16.15 -4.32 3.93
CA ALA A 99 17.58 -4.55 3.66
C ALA A 99 17.96 -4.34 2.19
N LYS A 100 17.05 -4.66 1.25
CA LYS A 100 17.32 -4.53 -0.18
C LYS A 100 17.07 -3.11 -0.71
N ASN A 101 16.07 -2.44 -0.15
CA ASN A 101 15.55 -1.20 -0.72
C ASN A 101 15.79 0.02 0.20
N PHE A 102 16.58 -0.13 1.27
CA PHE A 102 16.86 0.94 2.22
C PHE A 102 17.52 2.15 1.57
N GLU A 103 18.45 1.92 0.64
CA GLU A 103 19.13 2.97 -0.10
C GLU A 103 18.15 3.89 -0.88
N TYR A 104 17.03 3.35 -1.37
CA TYR A 104 15.99 4.17 -2.00
C TYR A 104 15.28 5.06 -0.99
N LEU A 105 15.00 4.54 0.20
CA LEU A 105 14.40 5.33 1.28
C LEU A 105 15.33 6.46 1.73
N GLU A 106 16.63 6.19 1.84
CA GLU A 106 17.65 7.19 2.22
C GLU A 106 17.81 8.33 1.21
N LYS A 107 17.49 8.06 -0.06
CA LYS A 107 17.61 9.02 -1.17
C LYS A 107 16.30 9.69 -1.55
N ASP A 108 15.17 9.25 -1.01
CA ASP A 108 13.86 9.81 -1.34
C ASP A 108 13.60 11.09 -0.54
N GLU A 109 13.96 12.23 -1.14
CA GLU A 109 13.79 13.54 -0.53
C GLU A 109 12.33 13.82 -0.14
N THR A 110 11.36 13.28 -0.88
CA THR A 110 9.94 13.45 -0.58
C THR A 110 9.58 12.75 0.73
N MET A 111 10.04 11.51 0.92
CA MET A 111 9.85 10.78 2.18
C MET A 111 10.56 11.46 3.34
N LEU A 112 11.80 11.93 3.13
CA LEU A 112 12.63 12.56 4.17
C LEU A 112 12.15 13.94 4.63
N GLN A 113 11.22 14.57 3.92
CA GLN A 113 10.53 15.79 4.37
C GLN A 113 9.58 15.53 5.54
N HIS A 114 9.10 14.31 5.72
CA HIS A 114 8.16 13.97 6.77
C HIS A 114 8.85 13.73 8.12
N GLU A 115 8.17 14.09 9.20
CA GLU A 115 8.67 13.83 10.56
C GLU A 115 8.53 12.37 10.98
N THR A 116 7.60 11.66 10.35
CA THR A 116 7.32 10.25 10.61
C THR A 116 7.11 9.49 9.31
N ILE A 117 7.73 8.33 9.18
CA ILE A 117 7.64 7.45 8.02
C ILE A 117 7.24 6.05 8.52
N PHE A 118 6.07 5.60 8.10
CA PHE A 118 5.60 4.23 8.35
C PHE A 118 5.99 3.32 7.19
N VAL A 119 6.52 2.16 7.53
CA VAL A 119 7.06 1.21 6.55
C VAL A 119 6.46 -0.17 6.79
N THR A 120 5.95 -0.81 5.73
CA THR A 120 5.46 -2.19 5.77
C THR A 120 6.30 -3.10 4.88
N GLU A 121 6.15 -4.42 5.08
CA GLU A 121 6.94 -5.46 4.40
C GLU A 121 8.45 -5.25 4.57
N THR A 122 8.88 -4.99 5.79
CA THR A 122 10.30 -4.78 6.11
C THR A 122 11.15 -6.02 5.84
N TRP A 123 10.56 -7.22 5.87
CA TRP A 123 11.21 -8.53 5.63
C TRP A 123 12.47 -8.75 6.47
N ARG A 124 12.52 -8.16 7.63
CA ARG A 124 13.67 -8.25 8.48
C ARG A 124 13.74 -9.63 9.14
N ASP A 125 14.89 -10.26 9.04
CA ASP A 125 15.19 -11.46 9.82
C ASP A 125 15.34 -11.06 11.29
N PRO A 126 14.66 -11.71 12.24
CA PRO A 126 14.84 -11.46 13.68
C PRO A 126 16.30 -11.61 14.15
N ASN A 127 17.09 -12.45 13.45
CA ASN A 127 18.50 -12.67 13.75
C ASN A 127 19.43 -11.62 13.12
N PHE A 128 18.90 -10.69 12.31
CA PHE A 128 19.72 -9.67 11.69
C PHE A 128 19.98 -8.53 12.69
N GLN A 129 21.18 -8.48 13.22
CA GLN A 129 21.55 -7.59 14.33
C GLN A 129 21.66 -6.10 13.95
N GLN A 130 21.83 -5.77 12.68
CA GLN A 130 21.93 -4.37 12.25
C GLN A 130 20.57 -3.75 12.03
N THR A 131 20.21 -2.81 12.87
CA THR A 131 19.05 -1.92 12.63
C THR A 131 19.45 -0.92 11.57
N PRO A 132 18.69 -0.79 10.46
CA PRO A 132 18.93 0.27 9.49
C PRO A 132 18.82 1.63 10.18
N ASP A 133 19.87 2.43 10.05
CA ASP A 133 19.94 3.76 10.64
C ASP A 133 19.63 4.82 9.58
N LEU A 134 18.40 5.30 9.59
CA LEU A 134 18.00 6.42 8.75
C LEU A 134 18.43 7.72 9.43
N LYS A 135 19.39 8.41 8.82
CA LYS A 135 20.01 9.60 9.40
C LYS A 135 18.98 10.63 9.89
N GLY A 136 19.03 10.96 11.16
CA GLY A 136 18.13 11.93 11.79
C GLY A 136 16.79 11.37 12.23
N TYR A 137 16.60 10.05 12.18
CA TYR A 137 15.39 9.38 12.66
C TYR A 137 15.72 8.37 13.76
N ILE A 138 14.81 8.25 14.69
CA ILE A 138 14.72 7.13 15.62
C ILE A 138 13.85 6.07 14.93
N SER A 139 14.09 4.78 15.20
CA SER A 139 13.33 3.71 14.56
C SER A 139 12.78 2.68 15.55
N ALA A 140 11.61 2.17 15.26
CA ALA A 140 11.03 1.03 15.96
C ALA A 140 10.47 0.01 14.96
N PHE A 141 10.56 -1.27 15.33
CA PHE A 141 10.24 -2.39 14.44
C PHE A 141 9.35 -3.40 15.13
N ALA A 142 8.39 -3.96 14.38
CA ALA A 142 7.71 -5.19 14.68
C ALA A 142 7.95 -6.16 13.53
N ASN A 143 8.78 -7.18 13.74
CA ASN A 143 9.28 -8.03 12.67
C ASN A 143 9.03 -9.50 12.96
N LYS A 144 8.51 -10.22 11.97
CA LYS A 144 8.35 -11.67 12.05
C LYS A 144 8.61 -12.35 10.70
N GLY A 145 9.85 -12.21 10.21
CA GLY A 145 10.35 -12.96 9.06
C GLY A 145 10.01 -12.37 7.68
N ARG A 146 10.35 -13.15 6.66
CA ARG A 146 10.25 -12.77 5.26
C ARG A 146 8.80 -12.50 4.83
N GLY A 147 8.59 -11.46 4.04
CA GLY A 147 7.28 -11.08 3.51
C GLY A 147 6.37 -10.40 4.53
N LYS A 148 6.90 -9.99 5.69
CA LYS A 148 6.16 -9.41 6.81
C LYS A 148 6.95 -8.26 7.42
N GLY A 149 6.39 -7.70 8.50
CA GLY A 149 7.05 -6.71 9.32
C GLY A 149 6.60 -5.28 9.02
N VAL A 150 6.58 -4.51 10.08
CA VAL A 150 6.34 -3.07 10.04
C VAL A 150 7.44 -2.34 10.78
N ALA A 151 7.68 -1.10 10.37
CA ALA A 151 8.59 -0.18 11.06
C ALA A 151 8.02 1.22 11.06
N VAL A 152 8.50 2.02 12.01
CA VAL A 152 8.32 3.47 11.99
C VAL A 152 9.68 4.14 12.18
N PHE A 153 9.95 5.14 11.37
CA PHE A 153 11.06 6.08 11.52
C PHE A 153 10.48 7.44 11.90
N PHE A 154 11.00 8.09 12.94
CA PHE A 154 10.43 9.33 13.46
C PHE A 154 11.52 10.25 14.05
N LYS A 155 11.27 11.56 13.99
CA LYS A 155 12.23 12.61 14.42
C LYS A 155 11.93 13.17 15.81
N LYS A 156 10.68 13.09 16.28
CA LYS A 156 10.23 13.64 17.56
C LYS A 156 9.97 12.55 18.58
N ASP A 157 10.03 12.91 19.85
CA ASP A 157 9.66 12.01 20.93
C ASP A 157 8.25 11.48 20.78
N ALA A 158 8.11 10.18 20.92
CA ALA A 158 6.85 9.46 20.83
C ALA A 158 6.89 8.21 21.71
N SER A 159 5.71 7.80 22.18
CA SER A 159 5.56 6.50 22.82
C SER A 159 5.33 5.43 21.78
N ILE A 160 6.12 4.38 21.84
CA ILE A 160 6.09 3.28 20.85
C ILE A 160 5.71 1.99 21.56
N GLU A 161 4.76 1.27 20.99
CA GLU A 161 4.40 -0.08 21.37
C GLU A 161 4.44 -0.96 20.12
N THR A 162 5.04 -2.14 20.22
CA THR A 162 5.14 -3.09 19.10
C THR A 162 4.47 -4.40 19.44
N CYS A 163 3.85 -5.03 18.44
CA CYS A 163 3.26 -6.35 18.53
C CYS A 163 3.74 -7.24 17.38
N GLU A 164 4.17 -8.45 17.70
CA GLU A 164 4.74 -9.41 16.76
C GLU A 164 4.00 -10.74 16.79
N GLU A 165 2.72 -10.73 16.48
CA GLU A 165 1.94 -11.95 16.33
C GLU A 165 2.20 -12.66 14.99
N THR A 166 1.87 -13.95 14.92
CA THR A 166 2.13 -14.76 13.72
C THR A 166 1.32 -14.28 12.52
N LEU A 167 0.09 -13.86 12.74
CA LEU A 167 -0.85 -13.47 11.69
C LEU A 167 -0.88 -11.96 11.43
N PHE A 168 -0.43 -11.16 12.38
CA PHE A 168 -0.35 -9.72 12.23
C PHE A 168 0.82 -9.14 13.04
N GLN A 169 1.31 -8.01 12.60
CA GLN A 169 2.29 -7.20 13.33
C GLN A 169 1.82 -5.76 13.32
N PHE A 170 2.07 -5.03 14.38
CA PHE A 170 1.84 -3.59 14.37
C PHE A 170 2.90 -2.82 15.15
N VAL A 171 3.04 -1.56 14.77
CA VAL A 171 3.66 -0.51 15.56
C VAL A 171 2.58 0.49 15.92
N LYS A 172 2.33 0.68 17.21
CA LYS A 172 1.50 1.75 17.74
C LYS A 172 2.41 2.93 18.05
N PHE A 173 2.15 4.03 17.39
CA PHE A 173 2.89 5.27 17.52
C PHE A 173 1.98 6.32 18.15
N LYS A 174 2.37 6.85 19.29
CA LYS A 174 1.57 7.81 20.05
C LYS A 174 2.38 9.06 20.33
N THR A 175 1.83 10.19 19.93
CA THR A 175 2.23 11.55 20.33
C THR A 175 1.17 12.13 21.28
N ASP A 176 1.37 13.35 21.77
CA ASP A 176 0.43 14.01 22.66
C ASP A 176 -0.99 14.09 22.08
N ASN A 177 -1.10 14.30 20.77
CA ASN A 177 -2.36 14.56 20.09
C ASN A 177 -2.85 13.39 19.20
N ASN A 178 -1.99 12.43 18.86
CA ASN A 178 -2.32 11.40 17.88
C ASN A 178 -1.90 10.01 18.34
N THR A 179 -2.74 9.03 18.04
CA THR A 179 -2.39 7.61 18.14
C THR A 179 -2.59 6.95 16.79
N ILE A 180 -1.53 6.41 16.23
CA ILE A 180 -1.51 5.80 14.90
C ILE A 180 -1.04 4.35 15.03
N PHE A 181 -1.74 3.45 14.35
CA PHE A 181 -1.36 2.05 14.23
C PHE A 181 -0.92 1.76 12.79
N CYS A 182 0.34 1.40 12.62
CA CYS A 182 0.82 0.82 11.37
C CYS A 182 0.74 -0.70 11.49
N ILE A 183 -0.14 -1.32 10.71
CA ILE A 183 -0.46 -2.75 10.86
C ILE A 183 -0.14 -3.49 9.56
N TYR A 184 0.52 -4.64 9.70
CA TYR A 184 0.65 -5.62 8.63
C TYR A 184 -0.21 -6.85 8.95
N LEU A 185 -1.06 -7.25 8.02
CA LEU A 185 -1.92 -8.42 8.13
C LEU A 185 -1.43 -9.52 7.18
N SER A 186 -1.18 -10.70 7.71
CA SER A 186 -0.88 -11.88 6.90
C SER A 186 -2.16 -12.48 6.31
N LYS A 187 -2.02 -13.21 5.21
CA LYS A 187 -3.13 -13.95 4.61
C LYS A 187 -3.76 -14.91 5.64
N GLY A 188 -5.08 -14.85 5.77
CA GLY A 188 -5.84 -15.68 6.73
C GLY A 188 -5.96 -15.07 8.14
N CYS A 189 -5.51 -13.84 8.35
CA CYS A 189 -5.74 -13.13 9.60
C CYS A 189 -7.22 -12.79 9.77
N ASP A 190 -7.80 -13.12 10.94
CA ASP A 190 -9.12 -12.63 11.32
C ASP A 190 -9.00 -11.22 11.90
N PHE A 191 -9.64 -10.26 11.26
CA PHE A 191 -9.62 -8.86 11.71
C PHE A 191 -10.16 -8.67 13.12
N LYS A 192 -11.07 -9.52 13.59
CA LYS A 192 -11.58 -9.49 14.97
C LYS A 192 -10.47 -9.73 16.00
N GLN A 193 -9.53 -10.61 15.71
CA GLN A 193 -8.37 -10.86 16.58
C GLN A 193 -7.48 -9.63 16.68
N VAL A 194 -7.26 -8.93 15.55
CA VAL A 194 -6.49 -7.68 15.54
C VAL A 194 -7.16 -6.62 16.40
N VAL A 195 -8.48 -6.40 16.21
CA VAL A 195 -9.23 -5.41 16.98
C VAL A 195 -9.22 -5.73 18.48
N HIS A 196 -9.27 -7.00 18.85
CA HIS A 196 -9.16 -7.41 20.27
C HIS A 196 -7.79 -7.04 20.84
N SER A 197 -6.70 -7.32 20.11
CA SER A 197 -5.34 -7.00 20.56
C SER A 197 -5.03 -5.50 20.59
N LEU A 198 -5.75 -4.68 19.81
CA LEU A 198 -5.58 -3.22 19.84
C LEU A 198 -6.30 -2.54 21.02
N LYS A 199 -7.22 -3.25 21.71
CA LYS A 199 -8.00 -2.72 22.83
C LYS A 199 -7.36 -2.99 24.20
N ASN A 200 -6.43 -3.92 24.26
CA ASN A 200 -5.68 -4.28 25.45
C ASN A 200 -4.34 -3.55 25.48
#